data_dbe23569869198913e51f530da4f2d3d
#
_entry.id   dbe23569869198913e51f530da4f2d3d
#
_cell.length_a   1.000
_cell.length_b   1.000
_cell.length_c   1.000
_cell.angle_alpha   90.00
_cell.angle_beta   90.00
_cell.angle_gamma   90.00
#
_symmetry.space_group_name_H-M   'P 1'
#
loop_
_entity.id
_entity.type
_entity.pdbx_description
1 polymer ?
#
loop_
_entity_poly.entity_id
_entity_poly.type
_entity_poly.pdbx_seq_one_letter_code
_entity_poly.pdbx_strand_id
1 'polypeptide(L)'
;ETGHFALLWQDIALKLGLYVDIIPGDWRNGVDPQIIEQKLLEDNNHAIKAVAIVHNETSTGVTSDIAGIRQAMNKAGHPALLLVDAISSLGSTEYQQDEWGVDVTIGGSQKGLMLPPGLGFNAVSEKAQAAMRHANLPRSYWDWESVLAANQAGSFPYTPATNLLFGLEEALAMLFEEGLENVYLRHKRLAEATRTAV
;
A
#
# COMPACT_ATOMS: atom_id res chain seq x y z
N GLU A 1 5.89 -9.01 -9.77
CA GLU A 1 6.43 -7.69 -10.23
C GLU A 1 5.50 -7.15 -11.32
N THR A 2 5.06 -5.90 -11.17
CA THR A 2 4.11 -5.26 -12.12
C THR A 2 4.71 -4.03 -12.79
N GLY A 3 5.93 -3.65 -12.38
CA GLY A 3 6.66 -2.53 -12.95
C GLY A 3 7.76 -2.00 -12.05
N HIS A 4 8.16 -0.76 -12.31
CA HIS A 4 9.32 -0.13 -11.68
C HIS A 4 9.18 0.02 -10.15
N PHE A 5 7.99 0.39 -9.65
CA PHE A 5 7.81 0.60 -8.21
C PHE A 5 7.85 -0.72 -7.43
N ALA A 6 7.37 -1.82 -8.01
CA ALA A 6 7.56 -3.14 -7.42
C ALA A 6 9.05 -3.51 -7.31
N LEU A 7 9.88 -3.17 -8.31
CA LEU A 7 11.33 -3.37 -8.23
C LEU A 7 12.02 -2.46 -7.20
N LEU A 8 11.53 -1.23 -6.98
CA LEU A 8 12.05 -0.37 -5.92
C LEU A 8 11.79 -0.96 -4.53
N TRP A 9 10.63 -1.57 -4.31
CA TRP A 9 10.34 -2.28 -3.06
C TRP A 9 11.30 -3.45 -2.85
N GLN A 10 11.56 -4.24 -3.91
CA GLN A 10 12.55 -5.31 -3.87
C GLN A 10 13.94 -4.79 -3.50
N ASP A 11 14.40 -3.74 -4.18
CA ASP A 11 15.73 -3.14 -3.95
C ASP A 11 15.89 -2.65 -2.51
N ILE A 12 14.88 -1.95 -1.96
CA ILE A 12 14.87 -1.51 -0.57
C ILE A 12 14.93 -2.69 0.40
N ALA A 13 14.11 -3.71 0.18
CA ALA A 13 14.08 -4.88 1.05
C ALA A 13 15.43 -5.63 1.05
N LEU A 14 16.04 -5.81 -0.13
CA LEU A 14 17.37 -6.43 -0.25
C LEU A 14 18.46 -5.61 0.44
N LYS A 15 18.43 -4.28 0.32
CA LYS A 15 19.38 -3.38 1.00
C LYS A 15 19.21 -3.38 2.54
N LEU A 16 18.02 -3.68 3.02
CA LEU A 16 17.74 -3.90 4.44
C LEU A 16 18.12 -5.31 4.92
N GLY A 17 18.67 -6.15 4.04
CA GLY A 17 19.08 -7.51 4.39
C GLY A 17 17.94 -8.53 4.46
N LEU A 18 16.77 -8.19 3.92
CA LEU A 18 15.64 -9.11 3.84
C LEU A 18 15.82 -10.07 2.66
N TYR A 19 15.34 -11.29 2.83
CA TYR A 19 15.18 -12.21 1.71
C TYR A 19 13.92 -11.86 0.93
N VAL A 20 14.03 -11.75 -0.39
CA VAL A 20 12.91 -11.43 -1.28
C VAL A 20 12.76 -12.51 -2.34
N ASP A 21 11.61 -13.14 -2.39
CA ASP A 21 11.18 -14.01 -3.47
C ASP A 21 10.29 -13.19 -4.41
N ILE A 22 10.82 -12.82 -5.58
CA ILE A 22 10.08 -12.01 -6.54
C ILE A 22 9.30 -12.92 -7.51
N ILE A 23 8.03 -12.65 -7.68
CA ILE A 23 7.21 -13.27 -8.71
C ILE A 23 7.31 -12.40 -9.97
N PRO A 24 7.97 -12.87 -11.04
CA PRO A 24 8.08 -12.08 -12.26
C PRO A 24 6.73 -11.86 -12.92
N GLY A 25 6.56 -10.72 -13.56
CA GLY A 25 5.37 -10.35 -14.33
C GLY A 25 5.73 -9.77 -15.70
N ASP A 26 4.73 -9.65 -16.55
CA ASP A 26 4.90 -9.13 -17.93
C ASP A 26 4.73 -7.60 -18.03
N TRP A 27 4.48 -6.94 -16.90
CA TRP A 27 4.21 -5.51 -16.78
C TRP A 27 2.97 -5.01 -17.56
N ARG A 28 2.12 -5.91 -17.97
CA ARG A 28 0.87 -5.62 -18.71
C ARG A 28 -0.37 -6.01 -17.96
N ASN A 29 -0.21 -6.94 -17.01
CA ASN A 29 -1.28 -7.47 -16.19
C ASN A 29 -1.01 -7.25 -14.70
N GLY A 30 -2.07 -7.12 -13.89
CA GLY A 30 -1.99 -7.15 -12.44
C GLY A 30 -1.49 -8.50 -11.92
N VAL A 31 -1.20 -8.56 -10.65
CA VAL A 31 -0.77 -9.80 -10.01
C VAL A 31 -1.89 -10.83 -10.08
N ASP A 32 -1.58 -12.04 -10.56
CA ASP A 32 -2.50 -13.17 -10.56
C ASP A 32 -2.65 -13.73 -9.13
N PRO A 33 -3.83 -13.68 -8.51
CA PRO A 33 -4.08 -14.20 -7.18
C PRO A 33 -3.77 -15.70 -7.05
N GLN A 34 -3.91 -16.49 -8.13
CA GLN A 34 -3.65 -17.93 -8.10
C GLN A 34 -2.17 -18.25 -7.89
N ILE A 35 -1.29 -17.43 -8.43
CA ILE A 35 0.16 -17.60 -8.22
C ILE A 35 0.51 -17.32 -6.75
N ILE A 36 -0.12 -16.33 -6.13
CA ILE A 36 0.05 -16.04 -4.70
C ILE A 36 -0.46 -17.21 -3.85
N GLU A 37 -1.65 -17.74 -4.15
CA GLU A 37 -2.23 -18.90 -3.45
C GLU A 37 -1.26 -20.08 -3.50
N GLN A 38 -0.78 -20.43 -4.70
CA GLN A 38 0.15 -21.55 -4.88
C GLN A 38 1.46 -21.37 -4.11
N LYS A 39 2.08 -20.19 -4.21
CA LYS A 39 3.32 -19.86 -3.48
C LYS A 39 3.17 -20.02 -1.97
N LEU A 40 2.06 -19.59 -1.43
CA LEU A 40 1.78 -19.68 0.00
C LEU A 40 1.46 -21.12 0.44
N LEU A 41 0.77 -21.90 -0.41
CA LEU A 41 0.53 -23.33 -0.15
C LEU A 41 1.81 -24.15 -0.15
N GLU A 42 2.83 -23.77 -0.92
CA GLU A 42 4.14 -24.41 -0.97
C GLU A 42 4.99 -24.08 0.27
N ASP A 43 4.72 -22.96 0.96
CA ASP A 43 5.46 -22.52 2.14
C ASP A 43 4.97 -23.19 3.44
N ASN A 44 5.18 -24.50 3.56
CA ASN A 44 4.75 -25.30 4.72
C ASN A 44 5.36 -24.82 6.06
N ASN A 45 6.46 -24.10 6.04
CA ASN A 45 7.16 -23.62 7.24
C ASN A 45 6.78 -22.19 7.61
N HIS A 46 5.88 -21.55 6.86
CA HIS A 46 5.50 -20.14 7.03
C HIS A 46 6.72 -19.21 7.10
N ALA A 47 7.71 -19.45 6.21
CA ALA A 47 8.91 -18.63 6.09
C ALA A 47 8.57 -17.26 5.49
N ILE A 48 7.60 -17.20 4.58
CA ILE A 48 7.07 -15.96 4.00
C ILE A 48 6.33 -15.16 5.08
N LYS A 49 6.85 -13.99 5.41
CA LYS A 49 6.27 -13.13 6.46
C LYS A 49 5.31 -12.08 5.89
N ALA A 50 5.51 -11.68 4.65
CA ALA A 50 4.69 -10.69 4.00
C ALA A 50 4.61 -10.91 2.49
N VAL A 51 3.47 -10.53 1.92
CA VAL A 51 3.24 -10.38 0.47
C VAL A 51 3.13 -8.88 0.21
N ALA A 52 4.03 -8.33 -0.61
CA ALA A 52 4.05 -6.91 -0.95
C ALA A 52 3.55 -6.71 -2.38
N ILE A 53 2.55 -5.85 -2.54
CA ILE A 53 1.86 -5.60 -3.82
C ILE A 53 1.78 -4.09 -4.07
N VAL A 54 2.06 -3.68 -5.30
CA VAL A 54 1.71 -2.34 -5.79
C VAL A 54 0.29 -2.40 -6.35
N HIS A 55 -0.63 -1.64 -5.76
CA HIS A 55 -2.04 -1.63 -6.19
C HIS A 55 -2.19 -1.06 -7.58
N ASN A 56 -1.71 0.17 -7.79
CA ASN A 56 -1.64 0.79 -9.12
C ASN A 56 -0.19 1.14 -9.45
N GLU A 57 0.37 0.42 -10.39
CA GLU A 57 1.76 0.62 -10.81
C GLU A 57 1.89 1.83 -11.72
N THR A 58 2.47 2.90 -11.21
CA THR A 58 2.59 4.18 -11.93
C THR A 58 3.35 4.06 -13.26
N SER A 59 4.36 3.20 -13.31
CA SER A 59 5.23 3.07 -14.49
C SER A 59 4.55 2.37 -15.68
N THR A 60 3.48 1.60 -15.43
CA THR A 60 2.80 0.79 -16.44
C THR A 60 1.30 1.09 -16.55
N GLY A 61 0.70 1.70 -15.52
CA GLY A 61 -0.74 1.89 -15.41
C GLY A 61 -1.52 0.62 -15.07
N VAL A 62 -0.84 -0.45 -14.70
CA VAL A 62 -1.45 -1.72 -14.30
C VAL A 62 -2.03 -1.61 -12.89
N THR A 63 -3.23 -2.15 -12.70
CA THR A 63 -3.88 -2.22 -11.38
C THR A 63 -4.08 -3.68 -10.99
N SER A 64 -3.68 -4.03 -9.76
CA SER A 64 -3.80 -5.38 -9.19
C SER A 64 -5.09 -5.52 -8.36
N ASP A 65 -5.73 -6.68 -8.43
CA ASP A 65 -6.92 -7.01 -7.63
C ASP A 65 -6.51 -7.38 -6.20
N ILE A 66 -6.49 -6.39 -5.31
CA ILE A 66 -6.08 -6.58 -3.90
C ILE A 66 -7.07 -7.46 -3.14
N ALA A 67 -8.37 -7.33 -3.40
CA ALA A 67 -9.40 -8.17 -2.78
C ALA A 67 -9.23 -9.64 -3.17
N GLY A 68 -9.00 -9.92 -4.47
CA GLY A 68 -8.72 -11.26 -4.97
C GLY A 68 -7.43 -11.85 -4.40
N ILE A 69 -6.38 -11.05 -4.27
CA ILE A 69 -5.12 -11.48 -3.61
C ILE A 69 -5.36 -11.86 -2.16
N ARG A 70 -6.11 -11.06 -1.38
CA ARG A 70 -6.46 -11.41 0.01
C ARG A 70 -7.26 -12.71 0.07
N GLN A 71 -8.23 -12.91 -0.83
CA GLN A 71 -8.98 -14.16 -0.89
C GLN A 71 -8.07 -15.37 -1.16
N ALA A 72 -7.11 -15.24 -2.06
CA ALA A 72 -6.10 -16.26 -2.33
C ALA A 72 -5.24 -16.58 -1.10
N MET A 73 -4.75 -15.55 -0.39
CA MET A 73 -4.03 -15.74 0.88
C MET A 73 -4.87 -16.44 1.95
N ASN A 74 -6.16 -16.10 2.04
CA ASN A 74 -7.08 -16.72 2.99
C ASN A 74 -7.35 -18.20 2.64
N LYS A 75 -7.49 -18.54 1.36
CA LYS A 75 -7.63 -19.93 0.90
C LYS A 75 -6.38 -20.77 1.20
N ALA A 76 -5.21 -20.19 1.06
CA ALA A 76 -3.96 -20.84 1.45
C ALA A 76 -3.84 -21.04 2.97
N GLY A 77 -4.66 -20.36 3.78
CA GLY A 77 -4.60 -20.42 5.25
C GLY A 77 -3.28 -19.89 5.81
N HIS A 78 -2.59 -19.02 5.06
CA HIS A 78 -1.23 -18.58 5.37
C HIS A 78 -1.20 -17.31 6.24
N PRO A 79 -0.35 -17.25 7.30
CA PRO A 79 -0.33 -16.14 8.25
C PRO A 79 0.38 -14.87 7.75
N ALA A 80 0.98 -14.86 6.57
CA ALA A 80 1.69 -13.70 6.02
C ALA A 80 0.84 -12.43 6.06
N LEU A 81 1.51 -11.28 6.20
CA LEU A 81 0.91 -9.96 6.09
C LEU A 81 0.70 -9.60 4.61
N LEU A 82 -0.36 -8.85 4.32
CA LEU A 82 -0.55 -8.20 3.03
C LEU A 82 -0.16 -6.73 3.14
N LEU A 83 0.91 -6.34 2.46
CA LEU A 83 1.39 -4.96 2.38
C LEU A 83 1.07 -4.38 1.00
N VAL A 84 0.45 -3.23 0.96
CA VAL A 84 0.01 -2.61 -0.30
C VAL A 84 0.57 -1.21 -0.45
N ASP A 85 1.27 -0.99 -1.54
CA ASP A 85 1.59 0.34 -2.03
C ASP A 85 0.35 0.91 -2.74
N ALA A 86 -0.30 1.86 -2.10
CA ALA A 86 -1.44 2.59 -2.62
C ALA A 86 -1.08 4.07 -2.95
N ILE A 87 0.21 4.38 -3.09
CA ILE A 87 0.67 5.77 -3.28
C ILE A 87 -0.03 6.43 -4.47
N SER A 88 -0.16 5.76 -5.60
CA SER A 88 -0.79 6.35 -6.78
C SER A 88 -2.29 6.09 -6.90
N SER A 89 -2.86 5.20 -6.10
CA SER A 89 -4.27 4.83 -6.15
C SER A 89 -5.13 5.50 -5.06
N LEU A 90 -4.57 5.74 -3.87
CA LEU A 90 -5.29 6.33 -2.76
C LEU A 90 -5.82 7.73 -3.13
N GLY A 91 -7.14 7.94 -2.96
CA GLY A 91 -7.81 9.17 -3.36
C GLY A 91 -8.04 9.33 -4.87
N SER A 92 -7.69 8.33 -5.70
CA SER A 92 -7.89 8.36 -7.15
C SER A 92 -8.65 7.14 -7.66
N THR A 93 -8.46 5.99 -7.04
CA THR A 93 -9.09 4.72 -7.39
C THR A 93 -9.68 4.13 -6.12
N GLU A 94 -10.75 3.37 -6.23
CA GLU A 94 -11.34 2.68 -5.10
C GLU A 94 -10.28 1.89 -4.34
N TYR A 95 -10.25 2.09 -3.02
CA TYR A 95 -9.36 1.40 -2.11
C TYR A 95 -10.00 1.23 -0.75
N GLN A 96 -10.16 -0.01 -0.31
CA GLN A 96 -10.89 -0.37 0.90
C GLN A 96 -10.02 -1.26 1.79
N GLN A 97 -9.14 -0.65 2.60
CA GLN A 97 -8.17 -1.37 3.42
C GLN A 97 -8.82 -2.45 4.30
N ASP A 98 -9.83 -2.07 5.07
CA ASP A 98 -10.43 -2.95 6.08
C ASP A 98 -11.27 -4.05 5.42
N GLU A 99 -12.08 -3.70 4.44
CA GLU A 99 -12.91 -4.61 3.66
C GLU A 99 -12.06 -5.67 2.92
N TRP A 100 -10.95 -5.21 2.33
CA TRP A 100 -10.03 -6.11 1.62
C TRP A 100 -9.03 -6.80 2.55
N GLY A 101 -9.05 -6.51 3.86
CA GLY A 101 -8.18 -7.12 4.84
C GLY A 101 -6.69 -6.87 4.61
N VAL A 102 -6.34 -5.67 4.16
CA VAL A 102 -4.95 -5.26 3.98
C VAL A 102 -4.32 -4.99 5.35
N ASP A 103 -3.13 -5.55 5.58
CA ASP A 103 -2.45 -5.41 6.87
C ASP A 103 -1.64 -4.11 6.99
N VAL A 104 -1.05 -3.66 5.88
CA VAL A 104 -0.33 -2.38 5.82
C VAL A 104 -0.61 -1.71 4.49
N THR A 105 -1.06 -0.46 4.55
CA THR A 105 -1.21 0.42 3.39
C THR A 105 -0.20 1.54 3.45
N ILE A 106 0.51 1.76 2.35
CA ILE A 106 1.41 2.91 2.18
C ILE A 106 0.75 3.91 1.23
N GLY A 107 0.61 5.15 1.70
CA GLY A 107 0.09 6.28 0.93
C GLY A 107 1.05 7.46 0.90
N GLY A 108 0.85 8.37 -0.03
CA GLY A 108 1.65 9.58 -0.18
C GLY A 108 0.80 10.81 -0.49
N SER A 109 1.25 11.99 -0.05
CA SER A 109 0.50 13.24 -0.17
C SER A 109 0.36 13.77 -1.59
N GLN A 110 1.35 13.53 -2.46
CA GLN A 110 1.48 14.20 -3.77
C GLN A 110 0.76 13.51 -4.94
N LYS A 111 -0.17 12.62 -4.69
CA LYS A 111 -0.98 11.90 -5.70
C LYS A 111 -2.46 12.25 -5.53
N GLY A 112 -3.32 11.30 -5.36
CA GLY A 112 -4.76 11.53 -5.22
C GLY A 112 -5.17 12.46 -4.07
N LEU A 113 -4.30 12.66 -3.08
CA LEU A 113 -4.51 13.63 -2.00
C LEU A 113 -4.14 15.08 -2.37
N MET A 114 -3.69 15.34 -3.59
CA MET A 114 -3.56 16.70 -4.20
C MET A 114 -2.59 17.66 -3.47
N LEU A 115 -1.69 17.16 -2.63
CA LEU A 115 -0.71 17.96 -1.89
C LEU A 115 0.66 17.94 -2.57
N PRO A 116 1.57 18.84 -2.19
CA PRO A 116 2.99 18.67 -2.46
C PRO A 116 3.53 17.39 -1.81
N PRO A 117 4.65 16.81 -2.33
CA PRO A 117 5.33 15.72 -1.65
C PRO A 117 5.84 16.15 -0.27
N GLY A 118 5.82 15.22 0.70
CA GLY A 118 6.36 15.46 2.05
C GLY A 118 5.63 14.75 3.18
N LEU A 119 4.44 14.15 2.94
CA LEU A 119 3.78 13.27 3.90
C LEU A 119 3.74 11.85 3.35
N GLY A 120 4.12 10.88 4.18
CA GLY A 120 3.90 9.45 3.98
C GLY A 120 2.90 8.92 5.00
N PHE A 121 1.92 8.18 4.53
CA PHE A 121 0.88 7.61 5.38
C PHE A 121 1.08 6.10 5.50
N ASN A 122 0.89 5.59 6.71
CA ASN A 122 0.90 4.16 6.98
C ASN A 122 -0.39 3.83 7.73
N ALA A 123 -1.28 3.09 7.13
CA ALA A 123 -2.41 2.51 7.81
C ALA A 123 -2.08 1.05 8.16
N VAL A 124 -2.22 0.67 9.43
CA VAL A 124 -1.62 -0.55 10.00
C VAL A 124 -2.68 -1.33 10.76
N SER A 125 -2.93 -2.59 10.37
CA SER A 125 -3.89 -3.48 11.03
C SER A 125 -3.38 -3.93 12.42
N GLU A 126 -4.28 -4.40 13.27
CA GLU A 126 -3.90 -5.02 14.56
C GLU A 126 -2.95 -6.22 14.37
N LYS A 127 -3.15 -7.01 13.31
CA LYS A 127 -2.27 -8.14 12.95
C LYS A 127 -0.85 -7.65 12.64
N ALA A 128 -0.70 -6.56 11.88
CA ALA A 128 0.61 -5.97 11.59
C ALA A 128 1.24 -5.35 12.82
N GLN A 129 0.46 -4.69 13.70
CA GLN A 129 0.95 -4.18 14.98
C GLN A 129 1.43 -5.32 15.91
N ALA A 130 0.74 -6.45 15.94
CA ALA A 130 1.20 -7.62 16.70
C ALA A 130 2.52 -8.16 16.12
N ALA A 131 2.67 -8.24 14.80
CA ALA A 131 3.89 -8.69 14.14
C ALA A 131 5.08 -7.74 14.40
N MET A 132 4.84 -6.43 14.48
CA MET A 132 5.85 -5.41 14.76
C MET A 132 6.63 -5.69 16.06
N ARG A 133 5.98 -6.26 17.08
CA ARG A 133 6.62 -6.60 18.37
C ARG A 133 7.73 -7.65 18.24
N HIS A 134 7.74 -8.39 17.16
CA HIS A 134 8.74 -9.42 16.85
C HIS A 134 9.76 -8.96 15.78
N ALA A 135 9.61 -7.73 15.28
CA ALA A 135 10.52 -7.16 14.31
C ALA A 135 11.84 -6.75 14.98
N ASN A 136 12.97 -7.15 14.39
CA ASN A 136 14.30 -6.97 14.96
C ASN A 136 15.27 -6.14 14.10
N LEU A 137 14.79 -5.62 12.94
CA LEU A 137 15.60 -4.68 12.18
C LEU A 137 15.80 -3.38 12.98
N PRO A 138 17.03 -2.83 13.01
CA PRO A 138 17.29 -1.55 13.65
C PRO A 138 16.42 -0.44 13.04
N ARG A 139 15.73 0.30 13.87
CA ARG A 139 14.87 1.41 13.48
C ARG A 139 14.87 2.49 14.56
N SER A 140 14.54 3.70 14.19
CA SER A 140 14.40 4.83 15.09
C SER A 140 13.31 5.77 14.58
N TYR A 141 13.57 6.52 13.51
CA TYR A 141 12.58 7.45 12.94
C TYR A 141 11.34 6.73 12.38
N TRP A 142 11.51 5.55 11.78
CA TRP A 142 10.42 4.73 11.19
C TRP A 142 9.91 3.67 12.17
N ASP A 143 9.81 4.01 13.43
CA ASP A 143 9.30 3.12 14.46
C ASP A 143 7.83 3.40 14.75
N TRP A 144 6.97 2.52 14.31
CA TRP A 144 5.52 2.66 14.52
C TRP A 144 5.12 2.66 15.99
N GLU A 145 5.86 1.99 16.86
CA GLU A 145 5.56 1.97 18.30
C GLU A 145 5.62 3.37 18.89
N SER A 146 6.68 4.11 18.57
CA SER A 146 6.85 5.51 18.99
C SER A 146 5.79 6.43 18.36
N VAL A 147 5.45 6.19 17.07
CA VAL A 147 4.42 6.97 16.37
C VAL A 147 3.04 6.72 16.96
N LEU A 148 2.65 5.46 17.20
CA LEU A 148 1.37 5.10 17.78
C LEU A 148 1.21 5.67 19.19
N ALA A 149 2.24 5.56 20.03
CA ALA A 149 2.22 6.13 21.39
C ALA A 149 2.05 7.65 21.38
N ALA A 150 2.76 8.35 20.50
CA ALA A 150 2.61 9.80 20.35
C ALA A 150 1.23 10.20 19.82
N ASN A 151 0.72 9.49 18.81
CA ASN A 151 -0.60 9.77 18.25
C ASN A 151 -1.74 9.54 19.26
N GLN A 152 -1.66 8.53 20.11
CA GLN A 152 -2.61 8.32 21.21
C GLN A 152 -2.63 9.50 22.19
N ALA A 153 -1.50 10.18 22.36
CA ALA A 153 -1.38 11.39 23.17
C ALA A 153 -1.73 12.69 22.40
N GLY A 154 -2.21 12.60 21.16
CA GLY A 154 -2.52 13.75 20.32
C GLY A 154 -1.28 14.52 19.83
N SER A 155 -0.14 13.85 19.70
CA SER A 155 1.14 14.45 19.31
C SER A 155 1.88 13.61 18.26
N PHE A 156 3.08 14.04 17.90
CA PHE A 156 4.00 13.33 17.02
C PHE A 156 5.35 13.13 17.73
N PRO A 157 6.08 12.02 17.50
CA PRO A 157 7.37 11.79 18.13
C PRO A 157 8.46 12.74 17.61
N TYR A 158 8.27 13.32 16.44
CA TYR A 158 9.15 14.30 15.79
C TYR A 158 8.32 15.45 15.25
N THR A 159 8.95 16.60 14.98
CA THR A 159 8.26 17.78 14.43
C THR A 159 7.57 17.45 13.10
N PRO A 160 6.24 17.53 13.03
CA PRO A 160 5.52 17.22 11.80
C PRO A 160 5.61 18.38 10.79
N ALA A 161 5.37 18.10 9.52
CA ALA A 161 5.24 19.09 8.46
C ALA A 161 3.87 19.81 8.57
N THR A 162 3.72 20.72 9.54
CA THR A 162 2.43 21.32 9.91
C THR A 162 1.71 21.99 8.75
N ASN A 163 2.44 22.71 7.86
CA ASN A 163 1.84 23.34 6.68
C ASN A 163 1.19 22.31 5.74
N LEU A 164 1.78 21.11 5.60
CA LEU A 164 1.21 20.04 4.81
C LEU A 164 0.00 19.40 5.50
N LEU A 165 -0.04 19.38 6.83
CA LEU A 165 -1.20 18.89 7.58
C LEU A 165 -2.42 19.80 7.41
N PHE A 166 -2.23 21.14 7.41
CA PHE A 166 -3.31 22.07 7.07
C PHE A 166 -3.79 21.88 5.62
N GLY A 167 -2.85 21.69 4.68
CA GLY A 167 -3.19 21.37 3.30
C GLY A 167 -3.93 20.04 3.17
N LEU A 168 -3.58 19.04 4.00
CA LEU A 168 -4.26 17.73 4.02
C LEU A 168 -5.72 17.86 4.50
N GLU A 169 -5.96 18.68 5.52
CA GLU A 169 -7.31 18.95 6.01
C GLU A 169 -8.20 19.48 4.88
N GLU A 170 -7.71 20.48 4.14
CA GLU A 170 -8.44 21.06 3.01
C GLU A 170 -8.62 20.03 1.86
N ALA A 171 -7.58 19.29 1.51
CA ALA A 171 -7.64 18.27 0.45
C ALA A 171 -8.67 17.18 0.78
N LEU A 172 -8.73 16.73 2.03
CA LEU A 172 -9.73 15.77 2.48
C LEU A 172 -11.15 16.36 2.44
N ALA A 173 -11.31 17.62 2.86
CA ALA A 173 -12.58 18.31 2.78
C ALA A 173 -13.10 18.39 1.33
N MET A 174 -12.24 18.75 0.37
CA MET A 174 -12.58 18.78 -1.06
C MET A 174 -12.98 17.39 -1.60
N LEU A 175 -12.25 16.33 -1.23
CA LEU A 175 -12.55 14.96 -1.67
C LEU A 175 -13.90 14.48 -1.10
N PHE A 176 -14.20 14.80 0.16
CA PHE A 176 -15.47 14.43 0.78
C PHE A 176 -16.64 15.27 0.27
N GLU A 177 -16.43 16.55 -0.09
CA GLU A 177 -17.43 17.41 -0.71
C GLU A 177 -17.83 16.86 -2.10
N GLU A 178 -16.86 16.47 -2.94
CA GLU A 178 -17.13 15.81 -4.22
C GLU A 178 -17.77 14.41 -4.03
N GLY A 179 -17.42 13.71 -2.96
CA GLY A 179 -17.76 12.32 -2.68
C GLY A 179 -16.82 11.34 -3.37
N LEU A 180 -16.24 10.40 -2.61
CA LEU A 180 -15.20 9.51 -3.12
C LEU A 180 -15.61 8.70 -4.36
N GLU A 181 -16.85 8.26 -4.45
CA GLU A 181 -17.37 7.56 -5.63
C GLU A 181 -17.32 8.43 -6.90
N ASN A 182 -17.65 9.73 -6.77
CA ASN A 182 -17.56 10.69 -7.89
C ASN A 182 -16.10 10.95 -8.27
N VAL A 183 -15.21 11.07 -7.29
CA VAL A 183 -13.77 11.20 -7.51
C VAL A 183 -13.25 10.00 -8.32
N TYR A 184 -13.57 8.77 -7.90
CA TYR A 184 -13.15 7.55 -8.61
C TYR A 184 -13.73 7.49 -10.02
N LEU A 185 -15.00 7.85 -10.21
CA LEU A 185 -15.64 7.90 -11.53
C LEU A 185 -14.98 8.93 -12.42
N ARG A 186 -14.63 10.10 -11.91
CA ARG A 186 -13.92 11.17 -12.66
C ARG A 186 -12.56 10.67 -13.13
N HIS A 187 -11.76 10.09 -12.22
CA HIS A 187 -10.46 9.53 -12.58
C HIS A 187 -10.55 8.40 -13.60
N LYS A 188 -11.54 7.50 -13.44
CA LYS A 188 -11.80 6.42 -14.40
C LYS A 188 -12.08 6.96 -15.80
N ARG A 189 -12.96 7.95 -15.91
CA ARG A 189 -13.29 8.59 -17.20
C ARG A 189 -12.08 9.23 -17.86
N LEU A 190 -11.25 9.94 -17.10
CA LEU A 190 -10.02 10.55 -17.60
C LEU A 190 -9.02 9.49 -18.09
N ALA A 191 -8.85 8.41 -17.33
CA ALA A 191 -8.00 7.30 -17.71
C ALA A 191 -8.49 6.58 -18.98
N GLU A 192 -9.80 6.34 -19.09
CA GLU A 192 -10.40 5.74 -20.29
C GLU A 192 -10.24 6.65 -21.52
N ALA A 193 -10.45 7.96 -21.37
CA ALA A 193 -10.24 8.91 -22.45
C ALA A 193 -8.78 8.89 -22.95
N THR A 194 -7.81 8.84 -22.03
CA THR A 194 -6.40 8.75 -22.38
C THR A 194 -6.07 7.47 -23.12
N ARG A 195 -6.54 6.31 -22.63
CA ARG A 195 -6.31 5.00 -23.27
C ARG A 195 -6.95 4.90 -24.66
N THR A 196 -8.08 5.58 -24.86
CA THR A 196 -8.78 5.59 -26.17
C THR A 196 -8.07 6.47 -27.19
N ALA A 197 -7.31 7.48 -26.76
CA ALA A 197 -6.60 8.41 -27.62
C ALA A 197 -5.21 7.91 -28.05
N VAL A 198 -4.68 6.86 -27.42
CA VAL A 198 -3.37 6.24 -27.70
C VAL A 198 -3.53 4.92 -28.44
#